data_ca0aae00566aaa5a226506247d25c65e
#
_entry.id   ca0aae00566aaa5a226506247d25c65e
#
_cell.length_a   1.000
_cell.length_b   1.000
_cell.length_c   1.000
_cell.angle_alpha   90.00
_cell.angle_beta   90.00
_cell.angle_gamma   90.00
#
_symmetry.space_group_name_H-M   'P 1'
#
loop_
_entity.id
_entity.type
_entity.pdbx_description
1 polymer ?
#
loop_
_entity_poly.entity_id
_entity_poly.type
_entity_poly.pdbx_seq_one_letter_code
_entity_poly.pdbx_strand_id
1 'polypeptide(L)'
;MPYRTVQQDQGYFEGVVTVTNRTSVPLSAWQLSFSYPGAQVRMVWGGVLVQAGSQVIIRNDPLTGSIPPGGTFVVKFGAGGVPSLPRGCRFGGRECGFTP
;
A
#
# COMPACT_ATOMS: atom_id res chain seq x y z
N MET A 1 -3.61 -7.77 6.07
CA MET A 1 -2.71 -7.35 4.97
C MET A 1 -1.31 -7.15 5.53
N PRO A 2 -0.36 -7.99 5.17
CA PRO A 2 1.00 -7.90 5.71
C PRO A 2 1.69 -6.59 5.34
N TYR A 3 2.36 -6.01 6.30
CA TYR A 3 3.13 -4.78 6.16
C TYR A 3 4.49 -4.93 6.84
N ARG A 4 5.53 -4.41 6.21
CA ARG A 4 6.86 -4.38 6.85
C ARG A 4 7.66 -3.18 6.36
N THR A 5 8.57 -2.72 7.20
CA THR A 5 9.58 -1.73 6.84
C THR A 5 10.79 -2.48 6.30
N VAL A 6 11.24 -2.14 5.09
CA VAL A 6 12.34 -2.85 4.41
C VAL A 6 13.60 -2.04 4.30
N GLN A 7 13.49 -0.71 4.42
CA GLN A 7 14.63 0.21 4.37
C GLN A 7 14.38 1.30 5.39
N GLN A 8 15.39 1.67 6.16
CA GLN A 8 15.24 2.72 7.15
C GLN A 8 16.55 3.48 7.28
N ASP A 9 16.46 4.78 7.03
CA ASP A 9 17.52 5.74 7.25
C ASP A 9 16.99 6.88 8.12
N GLN A 10 17.84 7.79 8.52
CA GLN A 10 17.42 8.93 9.31
C GLN A 10 16.46 9.82 8.49
N GLY A 11 15.21 9.92 8.94
CA GLY A 11 14.19 10.73 8.29
C GLY A 11 13.61 10.16 7.00
N TYR A 12 13.95 8.92 6.65
CA TYR A 12 13.42 8.23 5.46
C TYR A 12 13.29 6.75 5.71
N PHE A 13 12.22 6.15 5.17
CA PHE A 13 12.06 4.70 5.20
C PHE A 13 11.25 4.23 4.00
N GLU A 14 11.29 2.92 3.75
CA GLU A 14 10.46 2.27 2.74
C GLU A 14 9.62 1.19 3.39
N GLY A 15 8.34 1.14 2.99
CA GLY A 15 7.41 0.14 3.47
C GLY A 15 6.89 -0.73 2.34
N VAL A 16 6.55 -1.96 2.67
CA VAL A 16 6.01 -2.95 1.72
C VAL A 16 4.69 -3.47 2.24
N VAL A 17 3.68 -3.43 1.38
CA VAL A 17 2.36 -4.01 1.63
C VAL A 17 2.14 -5.16 0.66
N THR A 18 1.74 -6.31 1.17
CA THR A 18 1.36 -7.45 0.33
C THR A 18 -0.15 -7.53 0.24
N VAL A 19 -0.67 -7.43 -0.99
CA VAL A 19 -2.10 -7.48 -1.28
C VAL A 19 -2.43 -8.87 -1.81
N THR A 20 -3.47 -9.50 -1.27
CA THR A 20 -3.95 -10.80 -1.74
C THR A 20 -5.36 -10.65 -2.28
N ASN A 21 -5.59 -11.16 -3.49
CA ASN A 21 -6.93 -11.23 -4.05
C ASN A 21 -7.63 -12.48 -3.51
N ARG A 22 -8.56 -12.27 -2.57
CA ARG A 22 -9.32 -13.36 -1.95
C ARG A 22 -10.66 -13.60 -2.62
N THR A 23 -10.90 -12.98 -3.77
CA THR A 23 -12.12 -13.17 -4.54
C THR A 23 -11.93 -14.24 -5.61
N SER A 24 -13.02 -14.66 -6.24
CA SER A 24 -13.01 -15.67 -7.31
C SER A 24 -12.80 -15.06 -8.70
N VAL A 25 -12.64 -13.73 -8.79
CA VAL A 25 -12.45 -13.02 -10.06
C VAL A 25 -11.17 -12.21 -10.02
N PRO A 26 -10.56 -11.95 -11.20
CA PRO A 26 -9.38 -11.07 -11.23
C PRO A 26 -9.71 -9.66 -10.75
N LEU A 27 -8.78 -9.04 -10.04
CA LEU A 27 -8.86 -7.64 -9.67
C LEU A 27 -8.04 -6.84 -10.67
N SER A 28 -8.71 -6.24 -11.65
CA SER A 28 -8.08 -5.42 -12.67
C SER A 28 -8.03 -3.94 -12.33
N ALA A 29 -8.86 -3.54 -11.35
CA ALA A 29 -8.87 -2.16 -10.84
C ALA A 29 -9.06 -2.20 -9.33
N TRP A 30 -8.13 -1.59 -8.60
CA TRP A 30 -8.19 -1.54 -7.15
C TRP A 30 -7.61 -0.22 -6.63
N GLN A 31 -8.00 0.11 -5.41
CA GLN A 31 -7.49 1.27 -4.71
C GLN A 31 -7.21 0.89 -3.26
N LEU A 32 -6.02 1.24 -2.80
CA LEU A 32 -5.58 1.08 -1.42
C LEU A 32 -5.45 2.46 -0.79
N SER A 33 -6.06 2.65 0.36
CA SER A 33 -5.91 3.89 1.11
C SER A 33 -5.60 3.61 2.57
N PHE A 34 -4.85 4.48 3.19
CA PHE A 34 -4.51 4.38 4.60
C PHE A 34 -4.00 5.71 5.15
N SER A 35 -4.00 5.80 6.48
CA SER A 35 -3.37 6.88 7.22
C SER A 35 -2.03 6.44 7.77
N TYR A 36 -1.02 7.32 7.68
CA TYR A 36 0.30 7.02 8.23
C TYR A 36 0.73 8.14 9.17
N PRO A 37 0.30 8.11 10.45
CA PRO A 37 0.68 9.15 11.40
C PRO A 37 2.19 9.20 11.60
N GLY A 38 2.74 10.40 11.60
CA GLY A 38 4.18 10.60 11.80
C GLY A 38 5.03 10.38 10.56
N ALA A 39 4.41 10.11 9.41
CA ALA A 39 5.12 9.89 8.16
C ALA A 39 4.40 10.55 7.00
N GLN A 40 5.14 10.75 5.91
CA GLN A 40 4.59 11.30 4.67
C GLN A 40 5.07 10.45 3.50
N VAL A 41 4.15 9.74 2.87
CA VAL A 41 4.46 8.94 1.69
C VAL A 41 4.69 9.87 0.50
N ARG A 42 5.79 9.66 -0.22
CA ARG A 42 6.22 10.54 -1.31
C ARG A 42 6.33 9.84 -2.66
N MET A 43 6.47 8.52 -2.67
CA MET A 43 6.62 7.76 -3.90
C MET A 43 6.12 6.34 -3.70
N VAL A 44 5.73 5.69 -4.80
CA VAL A 44 5.19 4.33 -4.78
C VAL A 44 5.76 3.54 -5.96
N TRP A 45 6.08 2.28 -5.71
CA TRP A 45 6.41 1.28 -6.72
C TRP A 45 5.34 0.19 -6.70
N GLY A 46 4.90 -0.25 -7.86
CA GLY A 46 3.84 -1.25 -8.00
C GLY A 46 2.44 -0.65 -8.01
N GLY A 47 2.32 0.66 -8.16
CA GLY A 47 1.04 1.35 -8.22
C GLY A 47 1.22 2.81 -8.56
N VAL A 48 0.11 3.54 -8.59
CA VAL A 48 0.08 4.97 -8.86
C VAL A 48 -0.31 5.70 -7.59
N LEU A 49 0.52 6.64 -7.16
CA LEU A 49 0.24 7.47 -5.98
C LEU A 49 -0.76 8.56 -6.35
N VAL A 50 -2.00 8.41 -5.91
CA VAL A 50 -3.07 9.37 -6.18
C VAL A 50 -3.04 10.50 -5.17
N GLN A 51 -2.80 10.19 -3.90
CA GLN A 51 -2.67 11.19 -2.85
C GLN A 51 -1.47 10.84 -1.98
N ALA A 52 -0.56 11.78 -1.87
CA ALA A 52 0.67 11.68 -1.09
C ALA A 52 0.45 12.27 0.31
N GLY A 53 1.42 12.07 1.20
CA GLY A 53 1.40 12.63 2.54
C GLY A 53 1.06 11.59 3.60
N SER A 54 0.38 12.00 4.65
CA SER A 54 -0.02 11.12 5.75
C SER A 54 -1.38 10.45 5.49
N GLN A 55 -2.19 11.00 4.60
CA GLN A 55 -3.40 10.37 4.08
C GLN A 55 -3.09 9.89 2.68
N VAL A 56 -2.99 8.59 2.49
CA VAL A 56 -2.41 7.99 1.30
C VAL A 56 -3.48 7.27 0.49
N ILE A 57 -3.47 7.51 -0.83
CA ILE A 57 -4.31 6.78 -1.78
C ILE A 57 -3.41 6.29 -2.91
N ILE A 58 -3.44 4.97 -3.13
CA ILE A 58 -2.68 4.28 -4.16
C ILE A 58 -3.68 3.49 -5.00
N ARG A 59 -3.57 3.59 -6.32
CA ARG A 59 -4.38 2.76 -7.22
C ARG A 59 -3.48 1.86 -8.05
N ASN A 60 -4.07 0.84 -8.67
CA ASN A 60 -3.33 -0.07 -9.53
C ASN A 60 -2.75 0.66 -10.75
N ASP A 61 -1.61 0.18 -11.19
CA ASP A 61 -1.09 0.51 -12.51
C ASP A 61 -1.96 -0.20 -13.55
N PRO A 62 -2.56 0.52 -14.53
CA PRO A 62 -3.44 -0.12 -15.51
C PRO A 62 -2.76 -1.19 -16.36
N LEU A 63 -1.44 -1.14 -16.48
CA LEU A 63 -0.69 -2.08 -17.34
C LEU A 63 -0.24 -3.34 -16.60
N THR A 64 0.02 -3.26 -15.29
CA THR A 64 0.66 -4.35 -14.55
C THR A 64 -0.03 -4.71 -13.24
N GLY A 65 -1.07 -4.00 -12.85
CA GLY A 65 -1.66 -4.11 -11.53
C GLY A 65 -2.76 -5.14 -11.36
N SER A 66 -3.06 -5.96 -12.36
CA SER A 66 -4.10 -6.98 -12.24
C SER A 66 -3.64 -8.12 -11.34
N ILE A 67 -4.51 -8.53 -10.39
CA ILE A 67 -4.21 -9.60 -9.44
C ILE A 67 -5.17 -10.76 -9.72
N PRO A 68 -4.68 -11.93 -10.14
CA PRO A 68 -5.55 -13.07 -10.37
C PRO A 68 -6.15 -13.61 -9.07
N PRO A 69 -7.23 -14.40 -9.14
CA PRO A 69 -7.82 -15.01 -7.94
C PRO A 69 -6.79 -15.82 -7.16
N GLY A 70 -6.70 -15.58 -5.86
CA GLY A 70 -5.72 -16.22 -5.00
C GLY A 70 -4.30 -15.69 -5.14
N GLY A 71 -4.07 -14.77 -6.08
CA GLY A 71 -2.75 -14.18 -6.31
C GLY A 71 -2.41 -13.09 -5.31
N THR A 72 -1.13 -12.77 -5.25
CA THR A 72 -0.61 -11.69 -4.41
C THR A 72 0.07 -10.63 -5.25
N PHE A 73 0.11 -9.41 -4.73
CA PHE A 73 0.77 -8.28 -5.37
C PHE A 73 1.47 -7.46 -4.30
N VAL A 74 2.67 -7.00 -4.58
CA VAL A 74 3.47 -6.23 -3.63
C VAL A 74 3.46 -4.76 -4.03
N VAL A 75 3.09 -3.90 -3.09
CA VAL A 75 3.17 -2.45 -3.25
C VAL A 75 4.24 -1.95 -2.29
N LYS A 76 5.20 -1.21 -2.82
CA LYS A 76 6.28 -0.60 -2.05
C LYS A 76 6.15 0.91 -2.11
N PHE A 77 6.41 1.58 -1.00
CA PHE A 77 6.40 3.04 -0.98
C PHE A 77 7.61 3.59 -0.23
N GLY A 78 7.98 4.80 -0.57
CA GLY A 78 8.99 5.57 0.13
C GLY A 78 8.36 6.72 0.89
N ALA A 79 8.80 6.95 2.11
CA ALA A 79 8.22 7.96 2.99
C ALA A 79 9.28 8.69 3.80
N GLY A 80 8.96 9.95 4.12
CA GLY A 80 9.73 10.69 5.11
C GLY A 80 9.09 10.55 6.48
N GLY A 81 9.89 10.58 7.54
CA GLY A 81 9.40 10.51 8.91
C GLY A 81 9.83 9.25 9.63
N VAL A 82 8.99 8.81 10.58
CA VAL A 82 9.29 7.68 11.45
C VAL A 82 8.37 6.52 11.06
N PRO A 83 8.92 5.32 10.82
CA PRO A 83 8.09 4.16 10.49
C PRO A 83 7.26 3.72 11.68
N SER A 84 6.01 3.34 11.39
CA SER A 84 5.08 2.76 12.35
C SER A 84 4.11 1.89 11.56
N LEU A 85 3.11 1.30 12.22
CA LEU A 85 2.08 0.57 11.52
C LEU A 85 1.03 1.55 11.01
N PRO A 86 0.75 1.59 9.69
CA PRO A 86 -0.30 2.47 9.17
C PRO A 86 -1.69 2.05 9.66
N ARG A 87 -2.65 2.95 9.56
CA ARG A 87 -4.01 2.80 10.08
C ARG A 87 -5.05 3.09 9.02
N GLY A 88 -6.29 2.70 9.31
CA GLY A 88 -7.42 3.06 8.46
C GLY A 88 -7.36 2.46 7.07
N CYS A 89 -6.83 1.26 6.96
CA CYS A 89 -6.67 0.58 5.69
C CYS A 89 -8.02 0.33 5.02
N ARG A 90 -8.14 0.71 3.75
CA ARG A 90 -9.26 0.33 2.90
C ARG A 90 -8.71 -0.17 1.57
N PHE A 91 -9.24 -1.30 1.12
CA PHE A 91 -8.85 -1.90 -0.14
C PHE A 91 -10.10 -2.32 -0.91
N GLY A 92 -10.28 -1.79 -2.13
CA GLY A 92 -11.46 -2.06 -2.91
C GLY A 92 -12.76 -1.60 -2.26
N GLY A 93 -12.72 -0.54 -1.45
CA GLY A 93 -13.87 -0.02 -0.72
C GLY A 93 -14.20 -0.77 0.57
N ARG A 94 -13.42 -1.77 0.94
CA ARG A 94 -13.61 -2.55 2.18
C ARG A 94 -12.51 -2.24 3.17
N GLU A 95 -12.86 -2.30 4.45
CA GLU A 95 -11.86 -2.18 5.49
C GLU A 95 -10.87 -3.33 5.43
N CYS A 96 -9.60 -3.01 5.63
CA CYS A 96 -8.53 -3.98 5.78
C CYS A 96 -7.72 -3.61 7.02
N GLY A 97 -6.89 -4.49 7.48
CA GLY A 97 -5.98 -4.21 8.57
C GLY A 97 -4.56 -4.52 8.14
N PHE A 98 -3.62 -3.73 8.63
CA PHE A 98 -2.21 -4.05 8.43
C PHE A 98 -1.73 -4.94 9.57
N THR A 99 -0.96 -5.98 9.22
CA THR A 99 -0.31 -6.84 10.20
C THR A 99 1.20 -6.73 10.02
N PRO A 100 1.95 -6.67 11.13
CA PRO A 100 3.42 -6.61 11.07
C PRO A 100 4.02 -7.85 10.46
#